data_f5bc93f28c3a94a9cbe323e440c7b670
#
_entry.id   f5bc93f28c3a94a9cbe323e440c7b670
#
_cell.length_a   1.000
_cell.length_b   1.000
_cell.length_c   1.000
_cell.angle_alpha   90.00
_cell.angle_beta   90.00
_cell.angle_gamma   90.00
#
_symmetry.space_group_name_H-M   'P 1'
#
loop_
_entity.id
_entity.type
_entity.pdbx_description
1 polymer ?
#
loop_
_entity_poly.entity_id
_entity_poly.type
_entity_poly.pdbx_seq_one_letter_code
_entity_poly.pdbx_strand_id
1 'polypeptide(L)'
;MAKIYFKHGTMGSGKSLDLIRAVYNYTERGMIPLVFKPSLDTREGNDFCVIKSRTGAEILANWIDSDDDNLSTIIFELNDRLYTTYYLNDSRLNMENKKLMVDAIFIDEAQFLTEKQVDKLQEICYSYNIPILCYGLKLDFQSHLFPGAKRLIELADDVQELIGICHCGKRAKQNARVIDGKIAEQGDLVQIGGNESYIALCNECYYKKDLGGKYNG
;
A
#
# COMPACT_ATOMS: atom_id res chain seq x y z
N MET A 1 -19.93 -4.29 -10.01
CA MET A 1 -18.61 -4.09 -10.61
C MET A 1 -17.63 -3.82 -9.49
N ALA A 2 -16.49 -4.48 -9.50
CA ALA A 2 -15.44 -4.27 -8.51
C ALA A 2 -14.91 -2.83 -8.57
N LYS A 3 -14.23 -2.39 -7.52
CA LYS A 3 -13.75 -1.03 -7.32
C LYS A 3 -12.31 -1.00 -6.88
N ILE A 4 -11.62 0.09 -7.20
CA ILE A 4 -10.31 0.43 -6.64
C ILE A 4 -10.50 1.38 -5.47
N TYR A 5 -9.87 1.06 -4.35
CA TYR A 5 -9.83 1.88 -3.15
C TYR A 5 -8.41 2.36 -2.89
N PHE A 6 -8.25 3.65 -2.60
CA PHE A 6 -6.97 4.18 -2.16
C PHE A 6 -7.07 4.74 -0.74
N LYS A 7 -6.46 4.04 0.22
CA LYS A 7 -6.38 4.48 1.61
C LYS A 7 -4.99 5.05 1.88
N HIS A 8 -4.91 6.35 1.98
CA HIS A 8 -3.65 7.04 2.21
C HIS A 8 -3.58 7.67 3.60
N GLY A 9 -2.36 8.00 4.03
CA GLY A 9 -2.15 8.72 5.28
C GLY A 9 -0.66 8.95 5.50
N THR A 10 -0.32 9.76 6.51
CA THR A 10 1.08 9.99 6.88
C THR A 10 1.72 8.73 7.46
N MET A 11 3.03 8.74 7.61
CA MET A 11 3.71 7.70 8.39
C MET A 11 3.12 7.63 9.80
N GLY A 12 2.92 6.42 10.31
CA GLY A 12 2.30 6.20 11.61
C GLY A 12 0.78 6.38 11.69
N SER A 13 0.08 6.61 10.57
CA SER A 13 -1.40 6.72 10.55
C SER A 13 -2.13 5.37 10.66
N GLY A 14 -1.40 4.24 10.78
CA GLY A 14 -2.01 2.91 10.94
C GLY A 14 -2.37 2.21 9.65
N LYS A 15 -1.85 2.63 8.48
CA LYS A 15 -2.16 2.02 7.16
C LYS A 15 -1.97 0.51 7.13
N SER A 16 -0.77 0.02 7.45
CA SER A 16 -0.47 -1.42 7.44
C SER A 16 -1.30 -2.19 8.47
N LEU A 17 -1.63 -1.60 9.61
CA LEU A 17 -2.54 -2.21 10.59
C LEU A 17 -3.98 -2.32 10.04
N ASP A 18 -4.49 -1.29 9.37
CA ASP A 18 -5.83 -1.33 8.74
C ASP A 18 -5.87 -2.36 7.59
N LEU A 19 -4.78 -2.46 6.81
CA LEU A 19 -4.63 -3.50 5.78
C LEU A 19 -4.70 -4.90 6.42
N ILE A 20 -3.86 -5.19 7.42
CA ILE A 20 -3.81 -6.49 8.09
C ILE A 20 -5.19 -6.85 8.68
N ARG A 21 -5.84 -5.89 9.34
CA ARG A 21 -7.20 -6.07 9.87
C ARG A 21 -8.21 -6.40 8.76
N ALA A 22 -8.13 -5.71 7.62
CA ALA A 22 -9.03 -5.95 6.51
C ALA A 22 -8.81 -7.34 5.90
N VAL A 23 -7.56 -7.75 5.67
CA VAL A 23 -7.19 -9.10 5.19
C VAL A 23 -7.71 -10.16 6.15
N TYR A 24 -7.51 -9.99 7.46
CA TYR A 24 -8.01 -10.90 8.48
C TYR A 24 -9.54 -11.07 8.40
N ASN A 25 -10.28 -9.97 8.23
CA ASN A 25 -11.75 -10.02 8.09
C ASN A 25 -12.22 -10.81 6.85
N TYR A 26 -11.47 -10.76 5.74
CA TYR A 26 -11.75 -11.59 4.57
C TYR A 26 -11.51 -13.07 4.89
N THR A 27 -10.36 -13.37 5.46
CA THR A 27 -9.94 -14.74 5.78
C THR A 27 -10.88 -15.42 6.78
N GLU A 28 -11.32 -14.72 7.83
CA GLU A 28 -12.31 -15.25 8.80
C GLU A 28 -13.63 -15.66 8.16
N ARG A 29 -13.98 -15.07 7.03
CA ARG A 29 -15.20 -15.40 6.28
C ARG A 29 -15.00 -16.46 5.22
N GLY A 30 -13.82 -17.10 5.18
CA GLY A 30 -13.46 -18.08 4.16
C GLY A 30 -13.21 -17.46 2.78
N MET A 31 -13.01 -16.13 2.70
CA MET A 31 -12.62 -15.44 1.48
C MET A 31 -11.10 -15.51 1.29
N ILE A 32 -10.64 -15.42 0.05
CA ILE A 32 -9.22 -15.53 -0.31
C ILE A 32 -8.69 -14.17 -0.77
N PRO A 33 -8.04 -13.40 0.12
CA PRO A 33 -7.32 -12.19 -0.26
C PRO A 33 -5.93 -12.54 -0.81
N LEU A 34 -5.48 -11.82 -1.82
CA LEU A 34 -4.07 -11.75 -2.22
C LEU A 34 -3.45 -10.47 -1.67
N VAL A 35 -2.22 -10.58 -1.19
CA VAL A 35 -1.51 -9.46 -0.55
C VAL A 35 -0.18 -9.22 -1.25
N PHE A 36 0.08 -7.98 -1.60
CA PHE A 36 1.27 -7.57 -2.35
C PHE A 36 1.94 -6.33 -1.77
N LYS A 37 3.23 -6.16 -2.10
CA LYS A 37 4.03 -5.01 -1.73
C LYS A 37 5.08 -4.74 -2.82
N PRO A 38 5.30 -3.48 -3.27
CA PRO A 38 6.36 -3.17 -4.22
C PRO A 38 7.75 -3.52 -3.68
N SER A 39 8.59 -4.13 -4.52
CA SER A 39 9.94 -4.57 -4.18
C SER A 39 10.90 -3.43 -3.83
N LEU A 40 10.56 -2.20 -4.16
CA LEU A 40 11.30 -1.01 -3.76
C LEU A 40 11.36 -0.81 -2.23
N ASP A 41 10.40 -1.37 -1.49
CA ASP A 41 10.39 -1.30 -0.03
C ASP A 41 11.04 -2.53 0.60
N THR A 42 12.35 -2.43 0.85
CA THR A 42 13.18 -3.50 1.43
C THR A 42 13.39 -3.36 2.95
N ARG A 43 12.59 -2.56 3.66
CA ARG A 43 12.76 -2.28 5.10
C ARG A 43 12.77 -3.52 5.99
N GLU A 44 12.06 -4.57 5.60
CA GLU A 44 11.95 -5.84 6.34
C GLU A 44 12.91 -6.94 5.85
N GLY A 45 13.88 -6.60 4.98
CA GLY A 45 14.78 -7.57 4.34
C GLY A 45 14.23 -8.12 3.02
N ASN A 46 15.05 -8.95 2.34
CA ASN A 46 14.70 -9.47 1.01
C ASN A 46 14.27 -10.95 1.03
N ASP A 47 14.44 -11.66 2.15
CA ASP A 47 14.23 -13.12 2.20
C ASP A 47 12.73 -13.48 2.15
N PHE A 48 11.88 -12.67 2.79
CA PHE A 48 10.43 -12.86 2.79
C PHE A 48 9.73 -11.52 2.63
N CYS A 49 8.67 -11.49 1.81
CA CYS A 49 7.81 -10.32 1.71
C CYS A 49 6.84 -10.32 2.90
N VAL A 50 7.07 -9.42 3.85
CA VAL A 50 6.25 -9.27 5.04
C VAL A 50 5.74 -7.84 5.15
N ILE A 51 4.45 -7.68 5.43
CA ILE A 51 3.86 -6.41 5.85
C ILE A 51 3.77 -6.41 7.36
N LYS A 52 4.44 -5.46 8.01
CA LYS A 52 4.49 -5.36 9.46
C LYS A 52 3.94 -4.03 9.96
N SER A 53 3.03 -4.09 10.91
CA SER A 53 2.54 -2.91 11.60
C SER A 53 3.45 -2.53 12.78
N ARG A 54 3.40 -1.27 13.21
CA ARG A 54 4.13 -0.82 14.42
C ARG A 54 3.64 -1.48 15.71
N THR A 55 2.47 -2.07 15.72
CA THR A 55 1.91 -2.81 16.87
C THR A 55 2.41 -4.25 16.93
N GLY A 56 3.26 -4.68 15.97
CA GLY A 56 3.79 -6.04 15.89
C GLY A 56 2.93 -7.02 15.10
N ALA A 57 1.73 -6.62 14.63
CA ALA A 57 0.95 -7.46 13.73
C ALA A 57 1.66 -7.55 12.37
N GLU A 58 1.71 -8.75 11.79
CA GLU A 58 2.38 -9.01 10.51
C GLU A 58 1.60 -9.98 9.64
N ILE A 59 1.82 -9.92 8.34
CA ILE A 59 1.24 -10.82 7.35
C ILE A 59 2.23 -11.03 6.19
N LEU A 60 2.23 -12.26 5.65
CA LEU A 60 2.98 -12.58 4.44
C LEU A 60 2.32 -11.91 3.22
N ALA A 61 3.16 -11.47 2.30
CA ALA A 61 2.76 -10.86 1.05
C ALA A 61 3.62 -11.39 -0.10
N ASN A 62 3.29 -11.00 -1.33
CA ASN A 62 4.11 -11.25 -2.52
C ASN A 62 4.73 -9.94 -3.00
N TRP A 63 5.91 -10.03 -3.61
CA TRP A 63 6.56 -8.87 -4.19
C TRP A 63 5.91 -8.46 -5.52
N ILE A 64 5.77 -7.15 -5.74
CA ILE A 64 5.57 -6.55 -7.05
C ILE A 64 6.93 -6.02 -7.50
N ASP A 65 7.44 -6.51 -8.63
CA ASP A 65 8.66 -5.99 -9.20
C ASP A 65 8.43 -4.54 -9.69
N SER A 66 9.33 -3.63 -9.29
CA SER A 66 9.25 -2.22 -9.66
C SER A 66 9.43 -1.98 -11.16
N ASP A 67 10.11 -2.88 -11.85
CA ASP A 67 10.39 -2.78 -13.30
C ASP A 67 9.34 -3.53 -14.16
N ASP A 68 8.38 -4.23 -13.53
CA ASP A 68 7.34 -4.96 -14.24
C ASP A 68 6.03 -4.14 -14.36
N ASP A 69 5.95 -3.34 -15.40
CA ASP A 69 4.74 -2.57 -15.73
C ASP A 69 3.48 -3.44 -15.97
N ASN A 70 3.63 -4.74 -16.25
CA ASN A 70 2.53 -5.67 -16.53
C ASN A 70 1.95 -6.34 -15.29
N LEU A 71 2.57 -6.15 -14.11
CA LEU A 71 2.19 -6.82 -12.87
C LEU A 71 2.11 -8.34 -13.01
N SER A 72 3.11 -8.94 -13.64
CA SER A 72 3.15 -10.37 -13.97
C SER A 72 2.97 -11.26 -12.76
N THR A 73 3.49 -10.86 -11.59
CA THR A 73 3.30 -11.60 -10.33
C THR A 73 1.82 -11.68 -9.94
N ILE A 74 1.08 -10.57 -10.04
CA ILE A 74 -0.36 -10.56 -9.73
C ILE A 74 -1.10 -11.43 -10.72
N ILE A 75 -0.81 -11.30 -12.02
CA ILE A 75 -1.46 -12.09 -13.08
C ILE A 75 -1.13 -13.58 -12.90
N PHE A 76 0.10 -13.93 -12.54
CA PHE A 76 0.50 -15.30 -12.24
C PHE A 76 -0.32 -15.89 -11.09
N GLU A 77 -0.39 -15.20 -9.96
CA GLU A 77 -1.18 -15.63 -8.80
C GLU A 77 -2.67 -15.81 -9.15
N LEU A 78 -3.25 -14.90 -9.95
CA LEU A 78 -4.62 -15.00 -10.39
C LEU A 78 -4.82 -16.23 -11.30
N ASN A 79 -3.92 -16.47 -12.23
CA ASN A 79 -3.97 -17.61 -13.15
C ASN A 79 -3.76 -18.94 -12.43
N ASP A 80 -2.82 -18.99 -11.47
CA ASP A 80 -2.59 -20.18 -10.65
C ASP A 80 -3.85 -20.56 -9.85
N ARG A 81 -4.53 -19.59 -9.26
CA ARG A 81 -5.80 -19.79 -8.56
C ARG A 81 -6.92 -20.23 -9.48
N LEU A 82 -6.99 -19.70 -10.69
CA LEU A 82 -7.91 -20.18 -11.72
C LEU A 82 -7.61 -21.64 -12.08
N TYR A 83 -6.34 -21.96 -12.28
CA TYR A 83 -5.90 -23.31 -12.66
C TYR A 83 -6.16 -24.32 -11.54
N THR A 84 -5.80 -23.99 -10.31
CA THR A 84 -6.05 -24.83 -9.13
C THR A 84 -7.54 -25.10 -8.93
N THR A 85 -8.38 -24.10 -9.11
CA THR A 85 -9.85 -24.27 -9.07
C THR A 85 -10.33 -25.22 -10.17
N TYR A 86 -9.69 -25.18 -11.35
CA TYR A 86 -10.01 -26.05 -12.46
C TYR A 86 -9.72 -27.54 -12.19
N TYR A 87 -8.58 -27.82 -11.53
CA TYR A 87 -8.14 -29.21 -11.30
C TYR A 87 -8.69 -29.84 -10.00
N LEU A 88 -9.01 -29.03 -9.00
CA LEU A 88 -9.56 -29.52 -7.73
C LEU A 88 -11.08 -29.72 -7.77
N ASN A 89 -11.79 -29.05 -8.67
CA ASN A 89 -13.22 -29.21 -8.87
C ASN A 89 -13.47 -30.06 -10.12
N ASP A 90 -13.88 -31.31 -9.89
CA ASP A 90 -14.33 -32.35 -10.82
C ASP A 90 -14.58 -31.92 -12.29
N SER A 91 -13.97 -32.65 -13.20
CA SER A 91 -13.97 -32.50 -14.67
C SER A 91 -15.35 -32.39 -15.38
N ARG A 92 -16.43 -32.32 -14.63
CA ARG A 92 -17.82 -32.26 -15.08
C ARG A 92 -18.47 -30.89 -14.95
N LEU A 93 -17.77 -29.86 -14.44
CA LEU A 93 -18.32 -28.53 -14.31
C LEU A 93 -18.12 -27.70 -15.59
N ASN A 94 -19.25 -27.23 -16.14
CA ASN A 94 -19.32 -26.33 -17.28
C ASN A 94 -18.44 -25.08 -17.07
N MET A 95 -17.65 -24.69 -18.10
CA MET A 95 -16.74 -23.56 -18.10
C MET A 95 -17.41 -22.21 -17.71
N GLU A 96 -18.71 -22.09 -17.86
CA GLU A 96 -19.49 -20.88 -17.64
C GLU A 96 -19.70 -20.49 -16.17
N ASN A 97 -19.42 -21.38 -15.20
CA ASN A 97 -19.66 -21.16 -13.77
C ASN A 97 -18.39 -21.14 -12.92
N LYS A 98 -17.21 -20.92 -13.50
CA LYS A 98 -15.95 -20.86 -12.73
C LYS A 98 -15.85 -19.54 -12.00
N LYS A 99 -16.02 -19.56 -10.71
CA LYS A 99 -15.69 -18.43 -9.84
C LYS A 99 -14.17 -18.44 -9.58
N LEU A 100 -13.49 -17.35 -9.90
CA LEU A 100 -12.12 -17.13 -9.46
C LEU A 100 -12.07 -17.20 -7.92
N MET A 101 -11.14 -18.00 -7.37
CA MET A 101 -10.99 -18.15 -5.92
C MET A 101 -10.17 -17.01 -5.30
N VAL A 102 -10.33 -15.78 -5.79
CA VAL A 102 -9.73 -14.57 -5.20
C VAL A 102 -10.84 -13.57 -4.99
N ASP A 103 -10.98 -13.11 -3.76
CA ASP A 103 -12.07 -12.20 -3.38
C ASP A 103 -11.63 -10.74 -3.23
N ALA A 104 -10.33 -10.48 -3.05
CA ALA A 104 -9.76 -9.13 -3.03
C ALA A 104 -8.23 -9.15 -3.25
N ILE A 105 -7.70 -8.04 -3.74
CA ILE A 105 -6.27 -7.76 -3.80
C ILE A 105 -5.94 -6.60 -2.87
N PHE A 106 -4.92 -6.76 -2.03
CA PHE A 106 -4.41 -5.75 -1.12
C PHE A 106 -2.98 -5.38 -1.49
N ILE A 107 -2.68 -4.10 -1.55
CA ILE A 107 -1.34 -3.59 -1.88
C ILE A 107 -0.92 -2.60 -0.81
N ASP A 108 0.16 -2.91 -0.06
CA ASP A 108 0.79 -1.94 0.85
C ASP A 108 1.87 -1.15 0.12
N GLU A 109 2.21 0.02 0.64
CA GLU A 109 3.19 0.96 0.09
C GLU A 109 2.95 1.28 -1.41
N ALA A 110 1.68 1.36 -1.80
CA ALA A 110 1.24 1.54 -3.18
C ALA A 110 1.71 2.85 -3.84
N GLN A 111 2.25 3.83 -3.07
CA GLN A 111 2.88 5.02 -3.64
C GLN A 111 4.12 4.71 -4.48
N PHE A 112 4.74 3.54 -4.28
CA PHE A 112 5.91 3.09 -5.03
C PHE A 112 5.57 2.40 -6.36
N LEU A 113 4.30 2.21 -6.65
CA LEU A 113 3.86 1.76 -7.98
C LEU A 113 4.15 2.83 -9.03
N THR A 114 4.45 2.41 -10.25
CA THR A 114 4.49 3.29 -11.42
C THR A 114 3.06 3.68 -11.85
N GLU A 115 2.93 4.77 -12.63
CA GLU A 115 1.63 5.14 -13.21
C GLU A 115 1.06 4.01 -14.07
N LYS A 116 1.91 3.32 -14.86
CA LYS A 116 1.50 2.18 -15.69
C LYS A 116 1.04 0.97 -14.87
N GLN A 117 1.72 0.69 -13.76
CA GLN A 117 1.29 -0.36 -12.85
C GLN A 117 -0.10 -0.06 -12.27
N VAL A 118 -0.39 1.20 -11.94
CA VAL A 118 -1.73 1.60 -11.47
C VAL A 118 -2.78 1.46 -12.57
N ASP A 119 -2.46 1.84 -13.83
CA ASP A 119 -3.34 1.62 -14.98
C ASP A 119 -3.63 0.11 -15.16
N LYS A 120 -2.61 -0.73 -15.01
CA LYS A 120 -2.76 -2.19 -15.08
C LYS A 120 -3.61 -2.76 -13.94
N LEU A 121 -3.53 -2.20 -12.73
CA LEU A 121 -4.44 -2.57 -11.64
C LEU A 121 -5.90 -2.29 -12.00
N GLN A 122 -6.19 -1.18 -12.67
CA GLN A 122 -7.55 -0.88 -13.11
C GLN A 122 -8.05 -1.92 -14.13
N GLU A 123 -7.21 -2.28 -15.10
CA GLU A 123 -7.51 -3.36 -16.05
C GLU A 123 -7.80 -4.68 -15.33
N ILE A 124 -6.96 -5.07 -14.37
CA ILE A 124 -7.14 -6.29 -13.57
C ILE A 124 -8.46 -6.23 -12.78
N CYS A 125 -8.71 -5.12 -12.08
CA CYS A 125 -9.92 -4.92 -11.29
C CYS A 125 -11.19 -5.19 -12.09
N TYR A 126 -11.27 -4.63 -13.29
CA TYR A 126 -12.47 -4.74 -14.11
C TYR A 126 -12.55 -6.06 -14.88
N SER A 127 -11.41 -6.57 -15.41
CA SER A 127 -11.38 -7.81 -16.17
C SER A 127 -11.72 -9.04 -15.33
N TYR A 128 -11.20 -9.07 -14.09
CA TYR A 128 -11.44 -10.17 -13.16
C TYR A 128 -12.61 -9.91 -12.19
N ASN A 129 -13.15 -8.68 -12.18
CA ASN A 129 -14.18 -8.22 -11.25
C ASN A 129 -13.78 -8.42 -9.79
N ILE A 130 -12.53 -8.10 -9.44
CA ILE A 130 -11.94 -8.24 -8.11
C ILE A 130 -11.66 -6.86 -7.52
N PRO A 131 -12.13 -6.53 -6.30
CA PRO A 131 -11.80 -5.27 -5.65
C PRO A 131 -10.31 -5.20 -5.29
N ILE A 132 -9.71 -4.02 -5.48
CA ILE A 132 -8.32 -3.75 -5.17
C ILE A 132 -8.24 -2.65 -4.13
N LEU A 133 -7.56 -2.94 -3.01
CA LEU A 133 -7.38 -2.00 -1.90
C LEU A 133 -5.91 -1.61 -1.81
N CYS A 134 -5.59 -0.40 -2.20
CA CYS A 134 -4.25 0.18 -2.17
C CYS A 134 -4.06 1.00 -0.90
N TYR A 135 -2.94 0.78 -0.20
CA TYR A 135 -2.54 1.54 0.99
C TYR A 135 -1.20 2.21 0.73
N GLY A 136 -1.06 3.49 1.10
CA GLY A 136 0.19 4.17 0.82
C GLY A 136 0.28 5.59 1.36
N LEU A 137 1.44 6.20 1.13
CA LEU A 137 1.66 7.62 1.35
C LEU A 137 1.07 8.40 0.16
N LYS A 138 0.54 9.59 0.44
CA LYS A 138 0.14 10.50 -0.63
C LYS A 138 1.31 11.37 -1.08
N LEU A 139 2.02 11.95 -0.12
CA LEU A 139 3.06 12.94 -0.32
C LEU A 139 4.42 12.41 0.13
N ASP A 140 5.45 12.79 -0.62
CA ASP A 140 6.85 12.67 -0.23
C ASP A 140 7.21 13.69 0.87
N PHE A 141 8.48 13.73 1.27
CA PHE A 141 8.97 14.65 2.30
C PHE A 141 9.04 16.12 1.84
N GLN A 142 8.96 16.38 0.53
CA GLN A 142 8.95 17.71 -0.08
C GLN A 142 7.52 18.21 -0.37
N SER A 143 6.50 17.47 0.08
CA SER A 143 5.08 17.76 -0.14
C SER A 143 4.60 17.59 -1.58
N HIS A 144 5.31 16.80 -2.40
CA HIS A 144 4.87 16.43 -3.73
C HIS A 144 4.15 15.08 -3.71
N LEU A 145 3.23 14.88 -4.66
CA LEU A 145 2.58 13.58 -4.84
C LEU A 145 3.59 12.55 -5.38
N PHE A 146 3.63 11.37 -4.77
CA PHE A 146 4.28 10.22 -5.41
C PHE A 146 3.57 9.88 -6.73
N PRO A 147 4.29 9.42 -7.78
CA PRO A 147 3.67 9.09 -9.07
C PRO A 147 2.53 8.07 -8.94
N GLY A 148 2.74 6.97 -8.24
CA GLY A 148 1.71 5.96 -7.98
C GLY A 148 0.52 6.51 -7.19
N ALA A 149 0.77 7.32 -6.16
CA ALA A 149 -0.30 7.95 -5.38
C ALA A 149 -1.10 8.95 -6.20
N LYS A 150 -0.45 9.73 -7.08
CA LYS A 150 -1.12 10.65 -8.01
C LYS A 150 -2.07 9.86 -8.91
N ARG A 151 -1.58 8.79 -9.53
CA ARG A 151 -2.38 7.99 -10.45
C ARG A 151 -3.52 7.26 -9.73
N LEU A 152 -3.31 6.78 -8.51
CA LEU A 152 -4.36 6.21 -7.67
C LEU A 152 -5.45 7.23 -7.32
N ILE A 153 -5.10 8.49 -7.03
CA ILE A 153 -6.08 9.55 -6.78
C ILE A 153 -6.93 9.83 -8.03
N GLU A 154 -6.35 9.74 -9.23
CA GLU A 154 -7.04 9.95 -10.50
C GLU A 154 -8.02 8.81 -10.84
N LEU A 155 -7.68 7.55 -10.49
CA LEU A 155 -8.40 6.35 -10.95
C LEU A 155 -9.24 5.64 -9.89
N ALA A 156 -8.94 5.80 -8.59
CA ALA A 156 -9.66 5.08 -7.55
C ALA A 156 -11.11 5.55 -7.43
N ASP A 157 -12.01 4.58 -7.27
CA ASP A 157 -13.45 4.85 -7.03
C ASP A 157 -13.72 5.46 -5.66
N ASP A 158 -12.82 5.18 -4.68
CA ASP A 158 -12.92 5.70 -3.31
C ASP A 158 -11.51 6.03 -2.79
N VAL A 159 -11.34 7.27 -2.35
CA VAL A 159 -10.09 7.77 -1.77
C VAL A 159 -10.32 8.18 -0.32
N GLN A 160 -9.70 7.47 0.62
CA GLN A 160 -9.86 7.68 2.05
C GLN A 160 -8.55 8.09 2.71
N GLU A 161 -8.62 9.04 3.64
CA GLU A 161 -7.47 9.41 4.46
C GLU A 161 -7.53 8.78 5.85
N LEU A 162 -6.49 8.00 6.18
CA LEU A 162 -6.23 7.52 7.53
C LEU A 162 -5.49 8.62 8.30
N ILE A 163 -6.15 9.14 9.33
CA ILE A 163 -5.68 10.32 10.05
C ILE A 163 -4.51 9.98 10.97
N GLY A 164 -3.36 10.59 10.73
CA GLY A 164 -2.23 10.65 11.66
C GLY A 164 -2.30 11.89 12.56
N ILE A 165 -1.58 11.87 13.68
CA ILE A 165 -1.54 12.96 14.64
C ILE A 165 -0.13 13.57 14.69
N CYS A 166 -0.04 14.89 14.57
CA CYS A 166 1.16 15.67 14.78
C CYS A 166 1.47 15.78 16.29
N HIS A 167 2.74 16.02 16.66
CA HIS A 167 3.13 16.22 18.06
C HIS A 167 2.34 17.32 18.77
N CYS A 168 1.85 18.31 18.02
CA CYS A 168 1.02 19.42 18.58
C CYS A 168 -0.47 19.06 18.76
N GLY A 169 -0.86 17.79 18.52
CA GLY A 169 -2.23 17.29 18.64
C GLY A 169 -3.12 17.52 17.41
N LYS A 170 -2.67 18.31 16.41
CA LYS A 170 -3.42 18.54 15.16
C LYS A 170 -3.26 17.34 14.21
N ARG A 171 -4.17 17.23 13.23
CA ARG A 171 -4.09 16.25 12.15
C ARG A 171 -2.78 16.40 11.36
N ALA A 172 -2.00 15.33 11.25
CA ALA A 172 -0.80 15.30 10.43
C ALA A 172 -1.14 15.23 8.94
N LYS A 173 -0.38 15.96 8.13
CA LYS A 173 -0.55 16.07 6.68
C LYS A 173 0.73 15.81 5.90
N GLN A 174 1.88 16.04 6.53
CA GLN A 174 3.20 16.02 5.94
C GLN A 174 4.04 14.91 6.56
N ASN A 175 4.97 14.35 5.78
CA ASN A 175 6.00 13.43 6.26
C ASN A 175 7.35 14.18 6.20
N ALA A 176 7.74 14.84 7.28
CA ALA A 176 9.02 15.52 7.34
C ALA A 176 10.15 14.51 7.49
N ARG A 177 11.14 14.57 6.62
CA ARG A 177 12.40 13.84 6.76
C ARG A 177 13.33 14.62 7.65
N VAL A 178 13.91 13.99 8.64
CA VAL A 178 14.80 14.63 9.61
C VAL A 178 16.22 14.12 9.41
N ILE A 179 17.16 15.06 9.24
CA ILE A 179 18.60 14.80 9.15
C ILE A 179 19.28 15.75 10.13
N ASP A 180 20.10 15.23 11.02
CA ASP A 180 20.83 16.01 12.04
C ASP A 180 19.91 16.97 12.82
N GLY A 181 18.71 16.50 13.21
CA GLY A 181 17.74 17.28 13.97
C GLY A 181 17.04 18.40 13.17
N LYS A 182 17.16 18.43 11.84
CA LYS A 182 16.52 19.42 10.97
C LYS A 182 15.68 18.77 9.89
N ILE A 183 14.63 19.46 9.45
CA ILE A 183 13.83 19.03 8.30
C ILE A 183 14.66 19.15 7.03
N ALA A 184 14.84 18.06 6.30
CA ALA A 184 15.52 18.03 5.03
C ALA A 184 14.67 18.72 3.95
N GLU A 185 15.27 19.63 3.20
CA GLU A 185 14.62 20.33 2.08
C GLU A 185 14.97 19.70 0.73
N GLN A 186 16.05 18.91 0.66
CA GLN A 186 16.55 18.27 -0.56
C GLN A 186 17.03 16.85 -0.25
N GLY A 187 17.12 16.03 -1.28
CA GLY A 187 17.62 14.65 -1.21
C GLY A 187 16.80 13.70 -2.09
N ASP A 188 17.23 12.45 -2.16
CA ASP A 188 16.54 11.42 -2.93
C ASP A 188 15.11 11.20 -2.40
N LEU A 189 14.16 11.03 -3.32
CA LEU A 189 12.73 10.83 -3.00
C LEU A 189 12.51 9.60 -2.11
N VAL A 190 13.28 8.54 -2.36
CA VAL A 190 13.22 7.28 -1.62
C VAL A 190 14.52 7.09 -0.88
N GLN A 191 14.51 7.38 0.42
CA GLN A 191 15.52 6.84 1.33
C GLN A 191 14.84 5.76 2.16
N ILE A 192 15.26 4.52 1.97
CA ILE A 192 14.86 3.40 2.81
C ILE A 192 15.48 3.66 4.19
N GLY A 193 14.69 4.24 5.07
CA GLY A 193 15.11 4.59 6.42
C GLY A 193 14.01 4.20 7.41
N GLY A 194 14.43 3.82 8.62
CA GLY A 194 13.51 3.55 9.73
C GLY A 194 12.72 4.79 10.14
N ASN A 195 11.79 4.58 11.08
CA ASN A 195 10.92 5.62 11.64
C ASN A 195 11.67 6.80 12.28
N GLU A 196 12.96 6.65 12.54
CA GLU A 196 13.83 7.67 13.14
C GLU A 196 14.14 8.83 12.19
N SER A 197 14.05 8.57 10.87
CA SER A 197 14.33 9.56 9.83
C SER A 197 13.12 10.36 9.37
N TYR A 198 11.92 10.01 9.82
CA TYR A 198 10.68 10.66 9.38
C TYR A 198 9.72 10.93 10.54
N ILE A 199 9.11 12.11 10.50
CA ILE A 199 8.07 12.52 11.46
C ILE A 199 6.83 13.04 10.73
N ALA A 200 5.65 12.63 11.22
CA ALA A 200 4.38 13.11 10.70
C ALA A 200 4.01 14.46 11.35
N LEU A 201 3.86 15.49 10.54
CA LEU A 201 3.58 16.85 10.98
C LEU A 201 2.30 17.42 10.39
N CYS A 202 1.63 18.32 11.10
CA CYS A 202 0.63 19.18 10.49
C CYS A 202 1.31 20.25 9.60
N ASN A 203 0.54 20.89 8.71
CA ASN A 203 1.10 21.90 7.80
C ASN A 203 1.79 23.06 8.55
N GLU A 204 1.24 23.47 9.68
CA GLU A 204 1.81 24.58 10.47
C GLU A 204 3.17 24.21 11.07
N CYS A 205 3.28 23.05 11.74
CA CYS A 205 4.55 22.59 12.31
C CYS A 205 5.58 22.32 11.22
N TYR A 206 5.17 21.75 10.09
CA TYR A 206 6.04 21.55 8.94
C TYR A 206 6.58 22.87 8.39
N TYR A 207 5.72 23.86 8.17
CA TYR A 207 6.11 25.20 7.71
C TYR A 207 7.06 25.91 8.70
N LYS A 208 6.77 25.83 10.01
CA LYS A 208 7.60 26.41 11.07
C LYS A 208 8.86 25.60 11.38
N LYS A 209 9.05 24.45 10.75
CA LYS A 209 10.14 23.48 11.03
C LYS A 209 10.15 23.02 12.50
N ASP A 210 8.98 22.99 13.13
CA ASP A 210 8.80 22.56 14.51
C ASP A 210 8.67 21.04 14.59
N LEU A 211 9.72 20.40 15.10
CA LEU A 211 9.80 18.93 15.25
C LEU A 211 9.27 18.45 16.61
N GLY A 212 8.88 19.36 17.50
CA GLY A 212 8.53 19.04 18.88
C GLY A 212 9.75 18.69 19.74
N GLY A 213 9.52 18.53 21.04
CA GLY A 213 10.59 18.37 22.02
C GLY A 213 11.49 17.14 21.85
N LYS A 214 11.13 16.16 21.02
CA LYS A 214 11.94 14.96 20.77
C LYS A 214 13.23 15.25 20.00
N TYR A 215 13.28 16.34 19.23
CA TYR A 215 14.40 16.71 18.37
C TYR A 215 15.01 18.07 18.73
N ASN A 216 14.52 18.73 19.78
CA ASN A 216 14.99 20.02 20.27
C ASN A 216 15.97 19.86 21.45
N GLY A 217 16.73 18.76 21.48
CA GLY A 217 17.72 18.49 22.51
C GLY A 217 19.14 18.73 22.05
#